data_d8c52fdb94b9c58134363bc615d319fa
#
_entry.id   d8c52fdb94b9c58134363bc615d319fa
#
_cell.length_a   1.000
_cell.length_b   1.000
_cell.length_c   1.000
_cell.angle_alpha   90.00
_cell.angle_beta   90.00
_cell.angle_gamma   90.00
#
_symmetry.space_group_name_H-M   'P 1'
#
loop_
_entity.id
_entity.type
_entity.pdbx_description
1 polymer ?
#
loop_
_entity_poly.entity_id
_entity_poly.type
_entity_poly.pdbx_seq_one_letter_code
_entity_poly.pdbx_strand_id
1 'polypeptide(L)'
;MGFRRRHTMIYVLLVWGIAQVTPFLSVQAQVRKVMNRPYVDTRIWHYGFLFGFHLQDMDIAGNGFAYAGKDGDEHWYADVSGYSPGFSVGVSGELRLTEYLSLRTVPTLHFGDKKVVFHDCSSGAETVQVVRSAYVSVPFDLKVSAPRYNNFRPYVMTGFNPVADLTVKRQKEMLVKRFDCMFEVGAGMDLYFPYFKLIPELKFCFGLTDVLAHNRTDLTDPAFLKYSDSLGSAHNRMIVLTFYVE
;
A
#
# COMPACT_ATOMS: atom_id res chain seq x y z
N MET A 1 -30.67 23.68 -17.04
CA MET A 1 -30.63 22.68 -18.12
C MET A 1 -29.22 22.23 -18.53
N GLY A 2 -28.15 22.79 -17.98
CA GLY A 2 -26.75 22.50 -18.34
C GLY A 2 -26.08 21.30 -17.64
N PHE A 3 -26.55 20.90 -16.46
CA PHE A 3 -25.88 19.89 -15.65
C PHE A 3 -26.03 18.44 -16.19
N ARG A 4 -27.16 18.12 -16.77
CA ARG A 4 -27.45 16.80 -17.33
C ARG A 4 -26.61 16.47 -18.60
N ARG A 5 -26.25 17.48 -19.39
CA ARG A 5 -25.45 17.30 -20.62
C ARG A 5 -23.98 16.95 -20.35
N ARG A 6 -23.42 17.41 -19.24
CA ARG A 6 -22.00 17.14 -18.89
C ARG A 6 -21.76 15.68 -18.54
N HIS A 7 -22.67 15.06 -17.79
CA HIS A 7 -22.53 13.64 -17.43
C HIS A 7 -22.69 12.72 -18.65
N THR A 8 -23.62 13.05 -19.55
CA THR A 8 -23.79 12.27 -20.77
C THR A 8 -22.54 12.31 -21.66
N MET A 9 -21.87 13.46 -21.76
CA MET A 9 -20.64 13.60 -22.53
C MET A 9 -19.49 12.77 -21.92
N ILE A 10 -19.38 12.71 -20.59
CA ILE A 10 -18.36 11.91 -19.90
C ILE A 10 -18.59 10.41 -20.13
N TYR A 11 -19.83 9.94 -20.07
CA TYR A 11 -20.14 8.54 -20.37
C TYR A 11 -19.87 8.17 -21.82
N VAL A 12 -20.17 9.05 -22.75
CA VAL A 12 -19.90 8.85 -24.18
C VAL A 12 -18.40 8.77 -24.44
N LEU A 13 -17.58 9.63 -23.81
CA LEU A 13 -16.12 9.59 -23.92
C LEU A 13 -15.51 8.34 -23.25
N LEU A 14 -16.06 7.90 -22.13
CA LEU A 14 -15.65 6.65 -21.47
C LEU A 14 -15.98 5.42 -22.34
N VAL A 15 -17.17 5.34 -22.87
CA VAL A 15 -17.60 4.23 -23.77
C VAL A 15 -16.77 4.26 -25.06
N TRP A 16 -16.49 5.44 -25.60
CA TRP A 16 -15.66 5.58 -26.80
C TRP A 16 -14.21 5.20 -26.54
N GLY A 17 -13.65 5.55 -25.37
CA GLY A 17 -12.32 5.13 -24.92
C GLY A 17 -12.19 3.62 -24.74
N ILE A 18 -13.20 2.97 -24.18
CA ILE A 18 -13.26 1.50 -24.03
C ILE A 18 -13.37 0.82 -25.40
N ALA A 19 -14.16 1.37 -26.33
CA ALA A 19 -14.33 0.85 -27.69
C ALA A 19 -13.03 0.88 -28.52
N GLN A 20 -12.11 1.78 -28.23
CA GLN A 20 -10.81 1.86 -28.92
C GLN A 20 -9.79 0.82 -28.41
N VAL A 21 -9.98 0.28 -27.20
CA VAL A 21 -9.09 -0.74 -26.61
C VAL A 21 -9.41 -2.15 -27.17
N THR A 22 -10.64 -2.40 -27.57
CA THR A 22 -11.09 -3.72 -28.04
C THR A 22 -10.40 -4.23 -29.32
N PRO A 23 -10.07 -3.44 -30.34
CA PRO A 23 -9.39 -3.95 -31.52
C PRO A 23 -7.93 -4.38 -31.27
N PHE A 24 -7.27 -3.85 -30.24
CA PHE A 24 -5.91 -4.28 -29.91
C PHE A 24 -5.82 -5.67 -29.29
N LEU A 25 -6.93 -6.21 -28.78
CA LEU A 25 -6.99 -7.54 -28.19
C LEU A 25 -7.14 -8.65 -29.23
N SER A 26 -7.54 -8.33 -30.47
CA SER A 26 -7.90 -9.32 -31.48
C SER A 26 -6.76 -9.76 -32.41
N VAL A 27 -5.62 -9.07 -32.43
CA VAL A 27 -4.54 -9.27 -33.42
C VAL A 27 -3.48 -10.30 -33.02
N GLN A 28 -3.51 -10.80 -31.78
CA GLN A 28 -2.45 -11.69 -31.26
C GLN A 28 -2.76 -13.19 -31.36
N ALA A 29 -3.87 -13.60 -31.99
CA ALA A 29 -4.38 -14.98 -31.90
C ALA A 29 -3.67 -16.04 -32.76
N GLN A 30 -2.66 -15.71 -33.59
CA GLN A 30 -2.15 -16.67 -34.57
C GLN A 30 -0.66 -17.03 -34.50
N VAL A 31 0.14 -16.41 -33.63
CA VAL A 31 1.51 -16.85 -33.46
C VAL A 31 1.60 -17.76 -32.25
N ARG A 32 1.70 -19.08 -32.45
CA ARG A 32 2.07 -20.04 -31.39
C ARG A 32 3.46 -19.66 -30.89
N LYS A 33 3.55 -18.78 -29.92
CA LYS A 33 4.81 -18.51 -29.22
C LYS A 33 5.24 -19.80 -28.50
N VAL A 34 6.51 -20.12 -28.63
CA VAL A 34 7.11 -21.23 -27.87
C VAL A 34 6.87 -21.00 -26.39
N MET A 35 6.37 -22.02 -25.70
CA MET A 35 6.12 -21.98 -24.27
C MET A 35 7.46 -22.00 -23.53
N ASN A 36 7.82 -20.89 -22.91
CA ASN A 36 9.04 -20.76 -22.15
C ASN A 36 8.89 -21.49 -20.80
N ARG A 37 9.93 -22.19 -20.35
CA ARG A 37 9.96 -22.86 -19.04
C ARG A 37 8.69 -23.71 -18.75
N PRO A 38 8.35 -24.72 -19.56
CA PRO A 38 7.06 -25.41 -19.51
C PRO A 38 6.80 -26.14 -18.19
N TYR A 39 7.85 -26.55 -17.47
CA TYR A 39 7.75 -27.31 -16.22
C TYR A 39 7.92 -26.45 -14.95
N VAL A 40 8.05 -25.12 -15.06
CA VAL A 40 8.27 -24.29 -13.88
C VAL A 40 7.06 -24.32 -12.94
N ASP A 41 5.85 -24.30 -13.49
CA ASP A 41 4.60 -24.28 -12.71
C ASP A 41 4.30 -25.62 -12.01
N THR A 42 5.03 -26.70 -12.33
CA THR A 42 4.87 -28.00 -11.65
C THR A 42 5.67 -28.10 -10.37
N ARG A 43 6.59 -27.19 -10.13
CA ARG A 43 7.39 -27.17 -8.90
C ARG A 43 6.50 -26.84 -7.71
N ILE A 44 6.79 -27.46 -6.57
CA ILE A 44 6.07 -27.21 -5.31
C ILE A 44 6.52 -25.90 -4.69
N TRP A 45 7.83 -25.61 -4.75
CA TRP A 45 8.43 -24.42 -4.17
C TRP A 45 8.95 -23.48 -5.26
N HIS A 46 8.62 -22.19 -5.07
CA HIS A 46 9.16 -21.09 -5.87
C HIS A 46 9.81 -20.09 -4.93
N TYR A 47 10.88 -19.48 -5.35
CA TYR A 47 11.56 -18.43 -4.61
C TYR A 47 12.10 -17.39 -5.59
N GLY A 48 12.19 -16.16 -5.12
CA GLY A 48 12.63 -15.07 -5.95
C GLY A 48 13.00 -13.84 -5.11
N PHE A 49 13.43 -12.81 -5.81
CA PHE A 49 13.69 -11.49 -5.25
C PHE A 49 12.59 -10.53 -5.65
N LEU A 50 12.35 -9.56 -4.77
CA LEU A 50 11.39 -8.50 -5.00
C LEU A 50 12.08 -7.16 -4.92
N PHE A 51 11.75 -6.29 -5.87
CA PHE A 51 11.93 -4.86 -5.75
C PHE A 51 10.61 -4.16 -6.10
N GLY A 52 10.36 -3.01 -5.51
CA GLY A 52 9.11 -2.31 -5.75
C GLY A 52 9.14 -0.87 -5.30
N PHE A 53 8.13 -0.16 -5.73
CA PHE A 53 7.81 1.19 -5.31
C PHE A 53 6.49 1.17 -4.55
N HIS A 54 6.39 1.98 -3.52
CA HIS A 54 5.15 2.13 -2.81
C HIS A 54 4.81 3.60 -2.59
N LEU A 55 3.53 3.85 -2.49
CA LEU A 55 2.96 5.11 -2.06
C LEU A 55 2.29 4.84 -0.72
N GLN A 56 2.78 5.46 0.33
CA GLN A 56 2.22 5.30 1.67
C GLN A 56 1.48 6.56 2.10
N ASP A 57 0.37 6.31 2.80
CA ASP A 57 -0.51 7.32 3.33
C ASP A 57 -0.98 6.90 4.72
N MET A 58 -1.56 7.81 5.47
CA MET A 58 -2.14 7.55 6.78
C MET A 58 -3.49 8.24 6.88
N ASP A 59 -4.53 7.47 7.15
CA ASP A 59 -5.85 7.98 7.42
C ASP A 59 -5.94 8.38 8.89
N ILE A 60 -6.02 9.67 9.16
CA ILE A 60 -6.05 10.22 10.51
C ILE A 60 -7.44 10.75 10.78
N ALA A 61 -8.11 10.23 11.81
CA ALA A 61 -9.35 10.78 12.33
C ALA A 61 -9.06 11.75 13.48
N GLY A 62 -9.50 12.99 13.36
CA GLY A 62 -9.43 13.99 14.43
C GLY A 62 -10.40 13.65 15.56
N ASN A 63 -10.03 13.98 16.79
CA ASN A 63 -10.89 13.78 17.97
C ASN A 63 -11.85 14.96 18.22
N GLY A 64 -11.69 16.07 17.47
CA GLY A 64 -12.49 17.30 17.66
C GLY A 64 -12.24 18.00 19.00
N PHE A 65 -11.17 17.65 19.71
CA PHE A 65 -10.86 18.17 21.03
C PHE A 65 -10.23 19.56 20.93
N ALA A 66 -10.78 20.52 21.69
CA ALA A 66 -10.19 21.83 21.89
C ALA A 66 -9.19 21.77 23.06
N TYR A 67 -7.96 22.19 22.84
CA TYR A 67 -6.97 22.35 23.90
C TYR A 67 -7.09 23.75 24.51
N ALA A 68 -7.31 23.83 25.81
CA ALA A 68 -7.33 25.11 26.54
C ALA A 68 -5.88 25.65 26.63
N GLY A 69 -5.50 26.48 25.68
CA GLY A 69 -4.20 27.13 25.64
C GLY A 69 -4.14 28.36 26.55
N LYS A 70 -2.93 28.95 26.73
CA LYS A 70 -2.73 30.18 27.49
C LYS A 70 -3.43 31.40 26.89
N ASP A 71 -3.66 31.39 25.58
CA ASP A 71 -4.20 32.48 24.77
C ASP A 71 -5.63 32.20 24.24
N GLY A 72 -6.30 31.16 24.74
CA GLY A 72 -7.63 30.74 24.30
C GLY A 72 -7.69 29.30 23.89
N ASP A 73 -8.85 28.85 23.40
CA ASP A 73 -9.03 27.47 22.91
C ASP A 73 -8.33 27.31 21.57
N GLU A 74 -7.28 26.48 21.56
CA GLU A 74 -6.56 26.05 20.35
C GLU A 74 -7.21 24.79 19.77
N HIS A 75 -7.61 24.84 18.50
CA HIS A 75 -8.14 23.70 17.78
C HIS A 75 -7.09 23.20 16.77
N TRP A 76 -6.43 22.12 17.11
CA TRP A 76 -5.46 21.49 16.23
C TRP A 76 -6.09 20.31 15.50
N TYR A 77 -5.83 20.23 14.20
CA TYR A 77 -6.10 19.02 13.43
C TYR A 77 -4.85 18.63 12.64
N ALA A 78 -4.68 17.33 12.46
CA ALA A 78 -3.60 16.79 11.65
C ALA A 78 -4.13 16.34 10.29
N ASP A 79 -3.42 16.69 9.27
CA ASP A 79 -3.65 16.22 7.91
C ASP A 79 -2.37 15.58 7.38
N VAL A 80 -2.53 14.55 6.54
CA VAL A 80 -1.39 13.95 5.86
C VAL A 80 -1.21 14.65 4.54
N SER A 81 0.01 15.12 4.29
CA SER A 81 0.38 15.83 3.05
C SER A 81 0.25 14.98 1.78
N GLY A 82 -0.59 13.95 1.79
CA GLY A 82 -0.82 13.03 0.70
C GLY A 82 0.18 11.87 0.63
N TYR A 83 0.09 11.11 -0.43
CA TYR A 83 0.90 9.93 -0.66
C TYR A 83 2.39 10.24 -0.74
N SER A 84 3.17 9.62 0.13
CA SER A 84 4.62 9.73 0.14
C SER A 84 5.25 8.52 -0.55
N PRO A 85 6.14 8.75 -1.53
CA PRO A 85 6.79 7.66 -2.25
C PRO A 85 7.87 6.99 -1.40
N GLY A 86 8.01 5.69 -1.61
CA GLY A 86 9.07 4.88 -1.01
C GLY A 86 9.45 3.73 -1.91
N PHE A 87 10.42 2.94 -1.47
CA PHE A 87 10.86 1.75 -2.20
C PHE A 87 10.86 0.52 -1.28
N SER A 88 10.75 -0.64 -1.90
CA SER A 88 10.63 -1.92 -1.21
C SER A 88 11.60 -2.92 -1.81
N VAL A 89 12.25 -3.70 -0.95
CA VAL A 89 13.10 -4.81 -1.35
C VAL A 89 12.83 -6.01 -0.47
N GLY A 90 12.83 -7.20 -1.04
CA GLY A 90 12.52 -8.41 -0.29
C GLY A 90 12.84 -9.69 -1.03
N VAL A 91 12.46 -10.78 -0.39
CA VAL A 91 12.57 -12.12 -0.95
C VAL A 91 11.18 -12.78 -0.94
N SER A 92 10.87 -13.55 -1.96
CA SER A 92 9.60 -14.26 -2.04
C SER A 92 9.82 -15.76 -1.87
N GLY A 93 8.93 -16.40 -1.13
CA GLY A 93 8.77 -17.84 -1.06
C GLY A 93 7.31 -18.19 -1.35
N GLU A 94 7.06 -19.00 -2.36
CA GLU A 94 5.72 -19.43 -2.74
C GLU A 94 5.63 -20.96 -2.67
N LEU A 95 4.62 -21.45 -1.97
CA LEU A 95 4.27 -22.86 -1.86
C LEU A 95 3.02 -23.13 -2.68
N ARG A 96 3.16 -23.96 -3.70
CA ARG A 96 2.03 -24.39 -4.51
C ARG A 96 1.18 -25.42 -3.73
N LEU A 97 -0.09 -25.10 -3.50
CA LEU A 97 -1.06 -25.97 -2.85
C LEU A 97 -1.84 -26.80 -3.86
N THR A 98 -2.31 -26.15 -4.92
CA THR A 98 -3.02 -26.78 -6.04
C THR A 98 -2.54 -26.22 -7.37
N GLU A 99 -3.16 -26.61 -8.47
CA GLU A 99 -2.87 -26.04 -9.79
C GLU A 99 -3.16 -24.53 -9.87
N TYR A 100 -4.18 -24.06 -9.12
CA TYR A 100 -4.64 -22.66 -9.17
C TYR A 100 -4.35 -21.89 -7.88
N LEU A 101 -4.01 -22.57 -6.79
CA LEU A 101 -3.89 -21.99 -5.48
C LEU A 101 -2.48 -22.15 -4.95
N SER A 102 -1.88 -21.04 -4.50
CA SER A 102 -0.60 -21.05 -3.80
C SER A 102 -0.63 -20.14 -2.57
N LEU A 103 0.19 -20.50 -1.58
CA LEU A 103 0.48 -19.69 -0.40
C LEU A 103 1.83 -19.05 -0.61
N ARG A 104 1.88 -17.72 -0.47
CA ARG A 104 3.12 -16.96 -0.66
C ARG A 104 3.42 -16.16 0.58
N THR A 105 4.69 -16.11 0.96
CA THR A 105 5.22 -15.19 1.95
C THR A 105 6.35 -14.38 1.34
N VAL A 106 6.41 -13.09 1.69
CA VAL A 106 7.35 -12.15 1.08
C VAL A 106 7.95 -11.24 2.14
N PRO A 107 8.90 -11.74 2.95
CA PRO A 107 9.66 -10.87 3.85
C PRO A 107 10.23 -9.67 3.09
N THR A 108 9.80 -8.46 3.45
CA THR A 108 10.08 -7.23 2.71
C THR A 108 10.51 -6.12 3.67
N LEU A 109 11.49 -5.35 3.23
CA LEU A 109 11.88 -4.08 3.83
C LEU A 109 11.30 -2.94 2.99
N HIS A 110 10.57 -2.06 3.64
CA HIS A 110 9.99 -0.86 3.04
C HIS A 110 10.70 0.37 3.60
N PHE A 111 11.14 1.26 2.73
CA PHE A 111 11.80 2.50 3.10
C PHE A 111 11.04 3.68 2.51
N GLY A 112 10.68 4.64 3.35
CA GLY A 112 9.98 5.84 2.92
C GLY A 112 9.83 6.84 4.06
N ASP A 113 9.36 8.03 3.72
CA ASP A 113 9.09 9.07 4.69
C ASP A 113 7.61 9.43 4.60
N LYS A 114 6.97 9.74 5.75
CA LYS A 114 5.62 10.29 5.82
C LYS A 114 5.69 11.73 6.30
N LYS A 115 4.89 12.60 5.70
CA LYS A 115 4.75 13.99 6.13
C LYS A 115 3.39 14.18 6.77
N VAL A 116 3.37 14.53 8.05
CA VAL A 116 2.16 14.89 8.79
C VAL A 116 2.21 16.40 9.02
N VAL A 117 1.17 17.09 8.63
CA VAL A 117 1.02 18.54 8.82
C VAL A 117 -0.04 18.77 9.89
N PHE A 118 0.34 19.46 10.94
CA PHE A 118 -0.58 19.91 11.98
C PHE A 118 -0.98 21.36 11.67
N HIS A 119 -2.27 21.61 11.59
CA HIS A 119 -2.83 22.93 11.36
C HIS A 119 -3.54 23.42 12.62
N ASP A 120 -3.29 24.67 13.00
CA ASP A 120 -4.07 25.36 14.01
C ASP A 120 -5.18 26.18 13.34
N CYS A 121 -6.42 25.87 13.67
CA CYS A 121 -7.58 26.55 13.13
C CYS A 121 -7.69 28.03 13.63
N SER A 122 -7.07 28.34 14.77
CA SER A 122 -7.21 29.67 15.39
C SER A 122 -6.18 30.67 14.89
N SER A 123 -4.92 30.26 14.78
CA SER A 123 -3.80 31.12 14.36
C SER A 123 -3.39 30.93 12.90
N GLY A 124 -3.83 29.86 12.25
CA GLY A 124 -3.35 29.47 10.92
C GLY A 124 -1.90 28.97 10.91
N ALA A 125 -1.33 28.66 12.08
CA ALA A 125 0.03 28.12 12.18
C ALA A 125 0.07 26.68 11.68
N GLU A 126 1.15 26.36 10.95
CA GLU A 126 1.39 25.02 10.44
C GLU A 126 2.68 24.44 11.02
N THR A 127 2.61 23.18 11.46
CA THR A 127 3.78 22.44 11.93
C THR A 127 3.89 21.15 11.12
N VAL A 128 5.04 20.97 10.45
CA VAL A 128 5.29 19.80 9.61
C VAL A 128 6.19 18.82 10.34
N GLN A 129 5.70 17.61 10.56
CA GLN A 129 6.49 16.52 11.10
C GLN A 129 6.81 15.52 9.99
N VAL A 130 8.11 15.27 9.77
CA VAL A 130 8.57 14.19 8.88
C VAL A 130 8.80 12.94 9.71
N VAL A 131 7.99 11.92 9.48
CA VAL A 131 8.10 10.60 10.10
C VAL A 131 8.84 9.69 9.14
N ARG A 132 10.13 9.49 9.37
CA ARG A 132 10.90 8.48 8.65
C ARG A 132 10.40 7.11 9.02
N SER A 133 10.16 6.28 8.02
CA SER A 133 9.57 4.96 8.20
C SER A 133 10.43 3.91 7.51
N ALA A 134 10.92 2.97 8.30
CA ALA A 134 11.51 1.74 7.78
C ALA A 134 10.72 0.57 8.39
N TYR A 135 9.96 -0.12 7.55
CA TYR A 135 9.11 -1.24 7.96
C TYR A 135 9.73 -2.57 7.55
N VAL A 136 9.65 -3.53 8.45
CA VAL A 136 9.76 -4.95 8.09
C VAL A 136 8.36 -5.52 8.01
N SER A 137 8.02 -6.15 6.91
CA SER A 137 6.76 -6.85 6.72
C SER A 137 7.00 -8.31 6.37
N VAL A 138 6.09 -9.19 6.81
CA VAL A 138 6.12 -10.63 6.49
C VAL A 138 4.70 -11.04 6.10
N PRO A 139 4.24 -10.70 4.90
CA PRO A 139 2.89 -11.03 4.46
C PRO A 139 2.70 -12.54 4.29
N PHE A 140 1.46 -12.97 4.49
CA PHE A 140 0.95 -14.31 4.19
C PHE A 140 -0.18 -14.17 3.19
N ASP A 141 0.12 -14.41 1.93
CA ASP A 141 -0.75 -14.16 0.79
C ASP A 141 -1.29 -15.46 0.22
N LEU A 142 -2.59 -15.51 0.01
CA LEU A 142 -3.25 -16.54 -0.76
C LEU A 142 -3.37 -16.05 -2.21
N LYS A 143 -2.67 -16.71 -3.13
CA LYS A 143 -2.63 -16.37 -4.55
C LYS A 143 -3.51 -17.34 -5.33
N VAL A 144 -4.46 -16.82 -6.09
CA VAL A 144 -5.33 -17.57 -6.99
C VAL A 144 -4.97 -17.24 -8.43
N SER A 145 -4.41 -18.19 -9.14
CA SER A 145 -3.90 -18.00 -10.51
C SER A 145 -4.84 -18.60 -11.54
N ALA A 146 -5.02 -17.94 -12.66
CA ALA A 146 -5.72 -18.49 -13.82
C ALA A 146 -4.88 -19.58 -14.51
N PRO A 147 -5.46 -20.37 -15.42
CA PRO A 147 -4.70 -21.23 -16.30
C PRO A 147 -3.67 -20.42 -17.09
N ARG A 148 -2.49 -21.01 -17.29
CA ARG A 148 -1.44 -20.36 -18.06
C ARG A 148 -1.81 -20.31 -19.54
N TYR A 149 -1.72 -19.13 -20.12
CA TYR A 149 -1.90 -18.91 -21.54
C TYR A 149 -0.55 -18.54 -22.18
N ASN A 150 0.08 -19.49 -22.87
CA ASN A 150 1.43 -19.36 -23.42
C ASN A 150 2.48 -18.95 -22.36
N ASN A 151 2.93 -17.69 -22.43
CA ASN A 151 3.94 -17.12 -21.55
C ASN A 151 3.37 -16.07 -20.58
N PHE A 152 2.10 -16.20 -20.27
CA PHE A 152 1.34 -15.28 -19.44
C PHE A 152 0.37 -16.03 -18.53
N ARG A 153 0.32 -15.64 -17.25
CA ARG A 153 -0.58 -16.22 -16.25
C ARG A 153 -1.04 -15.13 -15.28
N PRO A 154 -2.26 -14.60 -15.42
CA PRO A 154 -2.79 -13.62 -14.48
C PRO A 154 -3.21 -14.28 -13.17
N TYR A 155 -3.18 -13.51 -12.08
CA TYR A 155 -3.64 -13.95 -10.78
C TYR A 155 -4.19 -12.79 -9.95
N VAL A 156 -4.93 -13.14 -8.92
CA VAL A 156 -5.34 -12.25 -7.84
C VAL A 156 -4.82 -12.82 -6.53
N MET A 157 -4.61 -11.94 -5.56
CA MET A 157 -4.13 -12.33 -4.25
C MET A 157 -4.84 -11.55 -3.15
N THR A 158 -4.91 -12.16 -1.99
CA THR A 158 -5.35 -11.54 -0.76
C THR A 158 -4.56 -12.12 0.40
N GLY A 159 -4.33 -11.32 1.44
CA GLY A 159 -3.54 -11.78 2.57
C GLY A 159 -3.55 -10.85 3.75
N PHE A 160 -2.81 -11.26 4.77
CA PHE A 160 -2.55 -10.49 5.98
C PHE A 160 -1.05 -10.23 6.08
N ASN A 161 -0.72 -8.99 6.38
CA ASN A 161 0.66 -8.52 6.46
C ASN A 161 0.94 -7.94 7.85
N PRO A 162 1.52 -8.71 8.78
CA PRO A 162 2.11 -8.16 9.97
C PRO A 162 3.32 -7.31 9.62
N VAL A 163 3.33 -6.08 10.15
CA VAL A 163 4.34 -5.05 9.88
C VAL A 163 4.95 -4.59 11.19
N ALA A 164 6.25 -4.43 11.20
CA ALA A 164 6.99 -3.85 12.32
C ALA A 164 7.76 -2.61 11.88
N ASP A 165 7.50 -1.48 12.50
CA ASP A 165 8.27 -0.26 12.28
C ASP A 165 9.56 -0.28 13.11
N LEU A 166 10.69 -0.15 12.41
CA LEU A 166 12.02 -0.14 13.02
C LEU A 166 12.46 1.26 13.48
N THR A 167 11.76 2.31 13.03
CA THR A 167 12.19 3.70 13.20
C THR A 167 11.39 4.48 14.23
N VAL A 168 10.56 3.81 15.01
CA VAL A 168 9.76 4.45 16.07
C VAL A 168 10.65 5.22 17.03
N LYS A 169 10.52 6.55 17.04
CA LYS A 169 11.23 7.45 17.94
C LYS A 169 10.27 7.99 18.99
N ARG A 170 10.71 8.04 20.24
CA ARG A 170 10.01 8.68 21.36
C ARG A 170 10.18 10.20 21.33
N GLN A 171 9.39 10.91 22.11
CA GLN A 171 9.44 12.39 22.28
C GLN A 171 9.25 13.16 20.97
N LYS A 172 8.23 12.79 20.20
CA LYS A 172 7.77 13.50 19.02
C LYS A 172 6.30 13.88 19.16
N GLU A 173 5.84 14.78 18.32
CA GLU A 173 4.45 15.25 18.27
C GLU A 173 3.47 14.07 18.14
N MET A 174 3.79 13.16 17.27
CA MET A 174 3.02 11.93 17.07
C MET A 174 3.89 10.69 17.37
N LEU A 175 3.39 9.79 18.22
CA LEU A 175 3.99 8.49 18.49
C LEU A 175 3.17 7.40 17.82
N VAL A 176 3.84 6.64 16.95
CA VAL A 176 3.25 5.50 16.24
C VAL A 176 3.64 4.21 16.95
N LYS A 177 2.71 3.28 17.10
CA LYS A 177 2.99 1.93 17.62
C LYS A 177 3.96 1.20 16.68
N ARG A 178 4.80 0.35 17.25
CA ARG A 178 5.80 -0.42 16.50
C ARG A 178 5.19 -1.50 15.61
N PHE A 179 4.09 -2.11 16.04
CA PHE A 179 3.46 -3.22 15.34
C PHE A 179 2.12 -2.80 14.76
N ASP A 180 1.90 -3.21 13.52
CA ASP A 180 0.64 -3.03 12.79
C ASP A 180 0.32 -4.34 12.06
N CYS A 181 -0.94 -4.54 11.73
CA CYS A 181 -1.39 -5.62 10.86
C CYS A 181 -2.21 -5.02 9.72
N MET A 182 -1.81 -5.30 8.49
CA MET A 182 -2.50 -4.82 7.31
C MET A 182 -3.22 -5.98 6.61
N PHE A 183 -4.35 -5.68 6.02
CA PHE A 183 -5.01 -6.54 5.05
C PHE A 183 -4.55 -6.14 3.65
N GLU A 184 -4.19 -7.12 2.83
CA GLU A 184 -3.71 -6.89 1.47
C GLU A 184 -4.65 -7.52 0.45
N VAL A 185 -4.86 -6.82 -0.64
CA VAL A 185 -5.52 -7.32 -1.84
C VAL A 185 -4.77 -6.81 -3.05
N GLY A 186 -4.62 -7.66 -4.05
CA GLY A 186 -3.87 -7.28 -5.23
C GLY A 186 -4.12 -8.17 -6.43
N ALA A 187 -3.53 -7.75 -7.52
CA ALA A 187 -3.55 -8.49 -8.76
C ALA A 187 -2.18 -8.37 -9.46
N GLY A 188 -1.81 -9.41 -10.15
CA GLY A 188 -0.56 -9.45 -10.89
C GLY A 188 -0.60 -10.44 -12.04
N MET A 189 0.53 -10.60 -12.66
CA MET A 189 0.68 -11.52 -13.77
C MET A 189 2.07 -12.14 -13.78
N ASP A 190 2.13 -13.44 -13.99
CA ASP A 190 3.37 -14.16 -14.23
C ASP A 190 3.72 -14.06 -15.71
N LEU A 191 4.87 -13.44 -16.04
CA LEU A 191 5.42 -13.32 -17.39
C LEU A 191 6.63 -14.26 -17.51
N TYR A 192 6.53 -15.25 -18.39
CA TYR A 192 7.55 -16.28 -18.55
C TYR A 192 8.51 -15.90 -19.66
N PHE A 193 9.71 -15.47 -19.28
CA PHE A 193 10.83 -15.26 -20.20
C PHE A 193 11.65 -16.57 -20.35
N PRO A 194 12.54 -16.67 -21.33
CA PRO A 194 13.34 -17.89 -21.53
C PRO A 194 14.19 -18.26 -20.31
N TYR A 195 14.72 -17.29 -19.58
CA TYR A 195 15.67 -17.52 -18.48
C TYR A 195 15.10 -17.24 -17.09
N PHE A 196 14.11 -16.36 -16.97
CA PHE A 196 13.52 -15.93 -15.69
C PHE A 196 12.01 -15.72 -15.83
N LYS A 197 11.33 -15.63 -14.71
CA LYS A 197 9.93 -15.24 -14.61
C LYS A 197 9.86 -13.85 -13.96
N LEU A 198 9.23 -12.91 -14.63
CA LEU A 198 8.96 -11.57 -14.10
C LEU A 198 7.50 -11.49 -13.68
N ILE A 199 7.26 -11.00 -12.48
CA ILE A 199 5.91 -10.92 -11.90
C ILE A 199 5.65 -9.49 -11.46
N PRO A 200 5.09 -8.63 -12.34
CA PRO A 200 4.53 -7.36 -11.93
C PRO A 200 3.24 -7.58 -11.12
N GLU A 201 3.14 -6.90 -9.99
CA GLU A 201 2.01 -7.00 -9.07
C GLU A 201 1.68 -5.64 -8.49
N LEU A 202 0.39 -5.31 -8.46
CA LEU A 202 -0.15 -4.14 -7.79
C LEU A 202 -0.94 -4.58 -6.57
N LYS A 203 -0.57 -4.07 -5.39
CA LYS A 203 -1.21 -4.34 -4.11
C LYS A 203 -1.78 -3.09 -3.48
N PHE A 204 -2.91 -3.27 -2.81
CA PHE A 204 -3.53 -2.29 -1.92
C PHE A 204 -3.51 -2.86 -0.50
N CYS A 205 -2.91 -2.12 0.42
CA CYS A 205 -2.75 -2.53 1.81
C CYS A 205 -3.53 -1.56 2.70
N PHE A 206 -4.34 -2.13 3.59
CA PHE A 206 -5.21 -1.40 4.51
C PHE A 206 -4.86 -1.79 5.94
N GLY A 207 -4.44 -0.83 6.76
CA GLY A 207 -4.18 -1.04 8.19
C GLY A 207 -5.45 -1.41 8.93
N LEU A 208 -5.41 -2.52 9.65
CA LEU A 208 -6.52 -3.01 10.47
C LEU A 208 -6.45 -2.48 11.90
N THR A 209 -5.26 -2.12 12.36
CA THR A 209 -5.03 -1.67 13.72
C THR A 209 -4.84 -0.16 13.78
N ASP A 210 -5.33 0.44 14.86
CA ASP A 210 -4.99 1.82 15.18
C ASP A 210 -3.52 1.90 15.62
N VAL A 211 -2.72 2.58 14.81
CA VAL A 211 -1.28 2.72 15.02
C VAL A 211 -0.93 3.88 15.95
N LEU A 212 -1.90 4.68 16.38
CA LEU A 212 -1.68 5.79 17.29
C LEU A 212 -1.44 5.30 18.73
N ALA A 213 -0.39 5.79 19.37
CA ALA A 213 -0.15 5.53 20.79
C ALA A 213 -0.84 6.61 21.64
N HIS A 214 -2.00 6.29 22.20
CA HIS A 214 -2.79 7.23 23.04
C HIS A 214 -2.14 7.49 24.40
N ASN A 215 -1.42 6.51 24.96
CA ASN A 215 -0.81 6.66 26.28
C ASN A 215 0.62 7.19 26.14
N ARG A 216 0.78 8.50 26.32
CA ARG A 216 2.03 9.26 26.10
C ARG A 216 2.81 9.46 27.40
N THR A 217 3.19 8.37 28.05
CA THR A 217 4.06 8.41 29.25
C THR A 217 5.52 8.77 28.94
N ASP A 218 5.86 8.85 27.66
CA ASP A 218 7.20 9.18 27.15
C ASP A 218 7.47 10.69 27.05
N LEU A 219 6.41 11.51 27.10
CA LEU A 219 6.57 12.98 26.94
C LEU A 219 7.11 13.63 28.22
N THR A 220 8.22 14.34 28.05
CA THR A 220 8.81 15.18 29.10
C THR A 220 8.23 16.60 29.06
N ASP A 221 7.82 17.06 27.85
CA ASP A 221 7.26 18.39 27.65
C ASP A 221 5.74 18.30 27.40
N PRO A 222 4.91 18.90 28.28
CA PRO A 222 3.45 18.94 28.11
C PRO A 222 2.98 19.66 26.84
N ALA A 223 3.82 20.50 26.22
CA ALA A 223 3.48 21.25 25.02
C ALA A 223 3.15 20.34 23.82
N PHE A 224 3.65 19.10 23.81
CA PHE A 224 3.35 18.13 22.75
C PHE A 224 2.04 17.36 22.96
N LEU A 225 1.44 17.41 24.14
CA LEU A 225 0.16 16.75 24.42
C LEU A 225 -0.96 17.25 23.52
N LYS A 226 -0.98 18.54 23.20
CA LYS A 226 -2.00 19.14 22.33
C LYS A 226 -2.08 18.48 20.95
N TYR A 227 -0.96 18.06 20.38
CA TYR A 227 -0.91 17.36 19.09
C TYR A 227 -1.43 15.91 19.22
N SER A 228 -1.06 15.22 20.30
CA SER A 228 -1.51 13.85 20.53
C SER A 228 -3.00 13.78 20.87
N ASP A 229 -3.51 14.71 21.66
CA ASP A 229 -4.90 14.72 22.10
C ASP A 229 -5.88 15.16 21.01
N SER A 230 -5.39 15.85 19.97
CA SER A 230 -6.19 16.19 18.78
C SER A 230 -6.46 14.98 17.86
N LEU A 231 -5.71 13.88 18.04
CA LEU A 231 -5.79 12.68 17.21
C LEU A 231 -6.72 11.64 17.84
N GLY A 232 -7.71 11.17 17.09
CA GLY A 232 -8.62 10.11 17.51
C GLY A 232 -8.12 8.70 17.15
N SER A 233 -7.74 8.49 15.91
CA SER A 233 -7.17 7.22 15.42
C SER A 233 -6.33 7.44 14.17
N ALA A 234 -5.44 6.51 13.89
CA ALA A 234 -4.61 6.55 12.70
C ALA A 234 -4.47 5.16 12.09
N HIS A 235 -4.80 5.02 10.81
CA HIS A 235 -4.68 3.77 10.07
C HIS A 235 -3.75 3.95 8.87
N ASN A 236 -2.83 3.01 8.69
CA ASN A 236 -1.92 3.03 7.56
C ASN A 236 -2.63 2.59 6.29
N ARG A 237 -2.33 3.25 5.17
CA ARG A 237 -2.72 2.84 3.83
C ARG A 237 -1.49 2.82 2.93
N MET A 238 -1.39 1.83 2.05
CA MET A 238 -0.26 1.72 1.14
C MET A 238 -0.71 1.15 -0.20
N ILE A 239 -0.21 1.73 -1.28
CA ILE A 239 -0.31 1.19 -2.64
C ILE A 239 1.09 0.76 -3.04
N VAL A 240 1.25 -0.50 -3.42
CA VAL A 240 2.57 -1.08 -3.71
C VAL A 240 2.58 -1.67 -5.11
N LEU A 241 3.50 -1.20 -5.93
CA LEU A 241 3.83 -1.79 -7.22
C LEU A 241 5.13 -2.57 -7.07
N THR A 242 5.06 -3.87 -7.20
CA THR A 242 6.19 -4.77 -7.03
C THR A 242 6.53 -5.54 -8.30
N PHE A 243 7.80 -5.87 -8.44
CA PHE A 243 8.32 -6.71 -9.49
C PHE A 243 9.11 -7.85 -8.83
N TYR A 244 8.63 -9.08 -9.01
CA TYR A 244 9.36 -10.26 -8.56
C TYR A 244 10.14 -10.84 -9.75
N VAL A 245 11.31 -11.39 -9.44
CA VAL A 245 12.16 -12.11 -10.38
C VAL A 245 12.45 -13.49 -9.81
N GLU A 246 12.02 -14.54 -10.54
CA GLU A 246 12.20 -15.98 -10.22
C GLU A 246 13.04 -16.73 -11.25
#